data_664eb6077da37b653e27939f4dbcfce0
#
_entry.id   664eb6077da37b653e27939f4dbcfce0
#
_cell.length_a   1.000
_cell.length_b   1.000
_cell.length_c   1.000
_cell.angle_alpha   90.00
_cell.angle_beta   90.00
_cell.angle_gamma   90.00
#
_symmetry.space_group_name_H-M   'P 1'
#
loop_
_entity.id
_entity.type
_entity.pdbx_description
1 polymer ?
#
loop_
_entity_poly.entity_id
_entity_poly.type
_entity_poly.pdbx_seq_one_letter_code
_entity_poly.pdbx_strand_id
1 'polypeptide(L)' 'MTMRSTVILGTGSHAPERVVTNNDLALQVETSDEWIRTRTGIRERRLASPATETSDLAVAAALPALAQAGLTPADID' A
#
# COMPACT_ATOMS: atom_id res chain seq x y z
N MET A 1 38.07 -8.27 -4.37
CA MET A 1 36.78 -8.14 -3.64
C MET A 1 35.67 -7.89 -4.63
N THR A 2 34.61 -8.67 -4.53
CA THR A 2 33.44 -8.47 -5.38
C THR A 2 32.50 -7.43 -4.76
N MET A 3 32.24 -6.37 -5.47
CA MET A 3 31.27 -5.37 -5.06
C MET A 3 29.88 -5.80 -5.54
N ARG A 4 28.91 -5.72 -4.64
CA ARG A 4 27.51 -5.96 -4.96
C ARG A 4 26.75 -4.65 -4.91
N SER A 5 25.89 -4.45 -5.84
CA SER A 5 24.99 -3.31 -5.89
C SER A 5 23.54 -3.77 -6.01
N THR A 6 22.66 -2.94 -5.53
CA THR A 6 21.21 -3.17 -5.65
C THR A 6 20.63 -2.12 -6.58
N VAL A 7 19.77 -2.55 -7.47
CA VAL A 7 19.07 -1.65 -8.38
C VAL A 7 17.57 -1.94 -8.33
N ILE A 8 16.75 -0.90 -8.41
CA ILE A 8 15.30 -1.04 -8.50
C ILE A 8 14.93 -1.23 -9.97
N LEU A 9 14.37 -2.38 -10.31
CA LEU A 9 13.97 -2.72 -11.68
C LEU A 9 12.49 -2.42 -11.95
N GLY A 10 11.66 -2.36 -10.91
CA GLY A 10 10.25 -2.08 -11.06
C GLY A 10 9.61 -1.77 -9.72
N THR A 11 8.48 -1.09 -9.79
CA THR A 11 7.69 -0.74 -8.61
C THR A 11 6.22 -1.07 -8.85
N GLY A 12 5.50 -1.30 -7.77
CA GLY A 12 4.08 -1.54 -7.84
C GLY A 12 3.41 -1.18 -6.52
N SER A 13 2.15 -0.84 -6.60
CA SER A 13 1.36 -0.50 -5.43
C SER A 13 -0.05 -1.05 -5.57
N HIS A 14 -0.71 -1.22 -4.43
CA HIS A 14 -2.10 -1.60 -4.39
C HIS A 14 -2.76 -1.02 -3.15
N ALA A 15 -3.93 -0.42 -3.32
CA ALA A 15 -4.76 0.04 -2.22
C ALA A 15 -6.14 -0.63 -2.32
N PRO A 16 -6.71 -1.10 -1.19
CA PRO A 16 -8.05 -1.65 -1.19
C PRO A 16 -9.09 -0.63 -1.68
N GLU A 17 -10.25 -1.12 -2.09
CA GLU A 17 -11.29 -0.27 -2.67
C GLU A 17 -12.00 0.62 -1.63
N ARG A 18 -12.14 0.14 -0.40
CA ARG A 18 -12.88 0.87 0.63
C ARG A 18 -12.14 2.11 1.09
N VAL A 19 -12.73 3.26 0.82
CA VAL A 19 -12.22 4.56 1.28
C VAL A 19 -12.85 4.90 2.63
N VAL A 20 -12.00 5.27 3.58
CA VAL A 20 -12.43 5.79 4.89
C VAL A 20 -11.86 7.18 5.06
N THR A 21 -12.73 8.17 5.10
CA THR A 21 -12.34 9.57 5.29
C THR A 21 -12.05 9.87 6.76
N ASN A 22 -11.42 11.02 7.02
CA ASN A 22 -11.22 11.47 8.40
C ASN A 22 -12.54 11.65 9.14
N ASN A 23 -13.59 12.12 8.44
CA ASN A 23 -14.90 12.26 9.05
C ASN A 23 -15.54 10.91 9.39
N ASP A 24 -15.34 9.90 8.56
CA ASP A 24 -15.78 8.54 8.86
C ASP A 24 -15.08 8.01 10.12
N LEU A 25 -13.78 8.26 10.23
CA LEU A 25 -12.99 7.82 11.38
C LEU A 25 -13.42 8.53 12.65
N ALA A 26 -13.78 9.80 12.56
CA ALA A 26 -14.24 10.60 13.69
C ALA A 26 -15.56 10.09 14.30
N LEU A 27 -16.33 9.28 13.57
CA LEU A 27 -17.52 8.63 14.09
C LEU A 27 -17.20 7.48 15.05
N GLN A 28 -15.99 6.94 15.01
CA GLN A 28 -15.60 5.77 15.79
C GLN A 28 -14.58 6.07 16.88
N VAL A 29 -13.74 7.08 16.67
CA VAL A 29 -12.70 7.47 17.64
C VAL A 29 -12.75 8.97 17.87
N GLU A 30 -12.24 9.40 19.01
CA GLU A 30 -12.21 10.80 19.40
C GLU A 30 -11.13 11.56 18.61
N THR A 31 -11.53 12.07 17.43
CA THR A 31 -10.66 12.84 16.54
C THR A 31 -11.49 13.75 15.66
N SER A 32 -10.84 14.50 14.77
CA SER A 32 -11.49 15.34 13.77
C SER A 32 -10.67 15.36 12.49
N ASP A 33 -11.33 15.69 11.37
CA ASP A 33 -10.64 15.87 10.08
C ASP A 33 -9.54 16.95 10.20
N GLU A 34 -9.86 18.08 10.84
CA GLU A 34 -8.89 19.16 11.00
C GLU A 34 -7.64 18.72 11.77
N TRP A 35 -7.83 17.98 12.86
CA TRP A 35 -6.72 17.47 13.67
C TRP A 35 -5.82 16.52 12.88
N ILE A 36 -6.41 15.56 12.18
CA ILE A 36 -5.66 14.57 11.40
C ILE A 36 -4.95 15.25 10.22
N ARG A 37 -5.65 16.06 9.48
CA ARG A 37 -5.13 16.72 8.29
C ARG A 37 -3.99 17.69 8.62
N THR A 38 -4.12 18.49 9.67
CA THR A 38 -3.08 19.46 10.05
C THR A 38 -1.82 18.78 10.57
N ARG A 39 -1.94 17.61 11.19
CA ARG A 39 -0.79 16.88 11.74
C ARG A 39 -0.13 15.93 10.77
N THR A 40 -0.88 15.35 9.85
CA THR A 40 -0.38 14.29 8.97
C THR A 40 -0.52 14.60 7.49
N GLY A 41 -1.37 15.53 7.11
CA GLY A 41 -1.74 15.75 5.71
C GLY A 41 -2.68 14.69 5.15
N ILE A 42 -3.01 13.67 5.93
CA ILE A 42 -3.87 12.58 5.48
C ILE A 42 -5.32 12.99 5.52
N ARG A 43 -6.04 12.79 4.41
CA ARG A 43 -7.46 13.10 4.29
C ARG A 43 -8.33 11.86 4.32
N GLU A 44 -7.81 10.75 3.82
CA GLU A 44 -8.50 9.47 3.75
C GLU A 44 -7.49 8.32 3.74
N ARG A 45 -7.97 7.12 3.96
CA ARG A 45 -7.19 5.90 3.88
C ARG A 45 -8.02 4.80 3.26
N ARG A 46 -7.37 3.73 2.89
CA ARG A 46 -8.02 2.55 2.36
C ARG A 46 -8.00 1.44 3.39
N LEU A 47 -9.11 0.76 3.56
CA LEU A 47 -9.21 -0.37 4.49
C LEU A 47 -9.49 -1.65 3.73
N ALA A 48 -8.73 -2.69 4.05
CA ALA A 48 -8.97 -4.02 3.53
C ALA A 48 -10.26 -4.61 4.11
N SER A 49 -10.96 -5.42 3.32
CA SER A 49 -12.11 -6.17 3.82
C SER A 49 -11.65 -7.24 4.83
N PRO A 50 -12.54 -7.74 5.72
CA PRO A 50 -12.18 -8.79 6.66
C PRO A 50 -11.67 -10.07 6.00
N ALA A 51 -12.05 -10.33 4.75
CA ALA A 51 -11.61 -11.50 4.00
C ALA A 51 -10.25 -11.31 3.31
N THR A 52 -9.72 -10.08 3.27
CA THR A 52 -8.46 -9.76 2.62
C THR A 52 -7.31 -9.88 3.62
N GLU A 53 -6.31 -10.66 3.28
CA GLU A 53 -5.11 -10.84 4.09
C GLU A 53 -3.96 -9.96 3.58
N THR A 54 -2.94 -9.77 4.42
CA THR A 54 -1.76 -8.99 4.06
C THR A 54 -1.08 -9.54 2.80
N SER A 55 -1.02 -10.87 2.66
CA SER A 55 -0.43 -11.50 1.47
C SER A 55 -1.21 -11.18 0.19
N ASP A 56 -2.54 -11.03 0.28
CA ASP A 56 -3.35 -10.64 -0.88
C ASP A 56 -2.97 -9.25 -1.38
N LEU A 57 -2.77 -8.32 -0.47
CA LEU A 57 -2.34 -6.96 -0.80
C LEU A 57 -0.91 -6.94 -1.37
N ALA A 58 -0.03 -7.73 -0.79
CA ALA A 58 1.36 -7.84 -1.24
C ALA A 58 1.45 -8.40 -2.65
N VAL A 59 0.69 -9.45 -2.96
CA VAL A 59 0.64 -10.03 -4.31
C VAL A 59 0.09 -9.03 -5.31
N ALA A 60 -0.99 -8.34 -4.98
CA ALA A 60 -1.60 -7.33 -5.86
C ALA A 60 -0.65 -6.18 -6.17
N ALA A 61 0.26 -5.83 -5.26
CA ALA A 61 1.29 -4.82 -5.49
C ALA A 61 2.51 -5.39 -6.23
N ALA A 62 2.87 -6.64 -5.97
CA ALA A 62 4.04 -7.28 -6.55
C ALA A 62 3.88 -7.56 -8.04
N LEU A 63 2.68 -7.95 -8.49
CA LEU A 63 2.46 -8.30 -9.91
C LEU A 63 2.78 -7.15 -10.88
N PRO A 64 2.29 -5.91 -10.68
CA PRO A 64 2.68 -4.80 -11.55
C PRO A 64 4.17 -4.46 -11.44
N ALA A 65 4.78 -4.63 -10.29
CA ALA A 65 6.22 -4.43 -10.13
C ALA A 65 7.03 -5.42 -10.98
N LEU A 66 6.65 -6.69 -10.96
CA LEU A 66 7.27 -7.73 -11.78
C LEU A 66 7.06 -7.44 -13.26
N ALA A 67 5.86 -7.05 -13.67
CA ALA A 67 5.56 -6.72 -15.06
C ALA A 67 6.43 -5.55 -15.54
N GLN A 68 6.60 -4.51 -14.73
CA GLN A 68 7.46 -3.38 -15.07
C GLN A 68 8.92 -3.78 -15.19
N ALA A 69 9.37 -4.71 -14.36
CA ALA A 69 10.74 -5.22 -14.39
C ALA A 69 10.99 -6.22 -15.53
N GLY A 70 9.93 -6.70 -16.20
CA GLY A 70 10.05 -7.75 -17.22
C GLY A 70 10.33 -9.12 -16.62
N LEU A 71 9.92 -9.35 -15.37
CA LEU A 71 10.15 -10.59 -14.64
C LEU A 71 8.85 -11.33 -14.36
N THR A 72 8.98 -12.62 -14.04
CA THR A 72 7.87 -13.46 -13.60
C THR A 72 8.11 -13.90 -12.15
N PRO A 73 7.08 -14.41 -11.45
CA PRO A 73 7.28 -14.94 -10.10
C PRO A 73 8.36 -16.02 -10.00
N ALA A 74 8.59 -16.77 -11.08
CA ALA A 74 9.63 -17.80 -11.10
C ALA A 74 11.05 -17.24 -11.03
N ASP A 75 11.24 -15.96 -11.37
CA ASP A 75 12.54 -15.28 -11.31
C ASP A 75 12.89 -14.80 -9.91
N ILE A 76 11.97 -14.91 -8.96
CA ILE A 76 12.14 -14.44 -7.59
C ILE A 76 12.68 -15.59 -6.72
N ASP A 77 13.73 -15.31 -5.98
CA ASP A 77 14.28 -16.25 -4.99
C ASP A 77 13.34 -16.33 -3.74
#